data_75beea446852f94381028176183ddac1
#
_entry.id   75beea446852f94381028176183ddac1
#
_cell.length_a   1.000
_cell.length_b   1.000
_cell.length_c   1.000
_cell.angle_alpha   90.00
_cell.angle_beta   90.00
_cell.angle_gamma   90.00
#
_symmetry.space_group_name_H-M   'P 1'
#
loop_
_entity.id
_entity.type
_entity.pdbx_description
1 polymer ?
#
loop_
_entity_poly.entity_id
_entity_poly.type
_entity_poly.pdbx_seq_one_letter_code
_entity_poly.pdbx_strand_id
1 'polypeptide(L)'
;MREKQEGSSRDMFIDEIYKVEAPYREPMVVKGYRFGKGDKAACILGPMRGNEIQQLYICSQMVRVLKELEGNGCISAGKEVLVVPVVNSYAMNVGKRFWGVEDVDINRRFPGNSYGETAARIAGGVFEKIKDYSYGIQLASFYMTGEFVPHIRMMETGYQNASLANLFGLPYVVIRKPKPIDTKTLNYNWQDEMTAAFSLYTNKNSEVDEASANQAVAAVLRFLTRMGIIRYESHSGYISHVIMEDDLTNIHVTSGGIFRGLVRAGEDVRYGHKMAEIIDPYEGGVKETIVAPTDGIVFFTHTEDLITENDMAYRLIHRLHA
;
A
#
# COMPACT_ATOMS: atom_id res chain seq x y z
N MET A 1 -41.53 20.55 -31.48
CA MET A 1 -41.32 20.44 -30.00
C MET A 1 -40.39 19.27 -29.78
N ARG A 2 -39.12 19.50 -29.57
CA ARG A 2 -38.13 18.50 -29.14
C ARG A 2 -37.82 18.83 -27.66
N GLU A 3 -38.33 18.00 -26.78
CA GLU A 3 -37.97 18.07 -25.36
C GLU A 3 -36.49 17.77 -25.22
N LYS A 4 -35.76 18.74 -24.68
CA LYS A 4 -34.42 18.55 -24.14
C LYS A 4 -34.55 17.71 -22.87
N GLN A 5 -34.12 16.47 -22.93
CA GLN A 5 -33.76 15.73 -21.73
C GLN A 5 -32.44 16.32 -21.21
N GLU A 6 -32.54 17.20 -20.26
CA GLU A 6 -31.42 17.58 -19.40
C GLU A 6 -31.19 16.44 -18.39
N GLY A 7 -30.43 15.43 -18.82
CA GLY A 7 -29.81 14.49 -17.91
C GLY A 7 -28.65 15.16 -17.23
N SER A 8 -28.81 15.56 -15.97
CA SER A 8 -27.68 15.99 -15.11
C SER A 8 -26.76 14.79 -14.90
N SER A 9 -25.86 14.59 -15.83
CA SER A 9 -24.65 13.79 -15.62
C SER A 9 -23.79 14.62 -14.66
N ARG A 10 -23.76 14.24 -13.38
CA ARG A 10 -22.69 14.67 -12.47
C ARG A 10 -21.42 13.99 -12.96
N ASP A 11 -20.72 14.67 -13.85
CA ASP A 11 -19.50 14.14 -14.44
C ASP A 11 -18.41 14.04 -13.36
N MET A 12 -17.95 12.84 -13.12
CA MET A 12 -16.74 12.57 -12.38
C MET A 12 -15.62 13.44 -12.95
N PHE A 13 -15.01 14.27 -12.12
CA PHE A 13 -13.95 15.16 -12.54
C PHE A 13 -12.61 14.40 -12.59
N ILE A 14 -12.03 14.29 -13.79
CA ILE A 14 -10.68 13.74 -13.98
C ILE A 14 -9.71 14.91 -13.99
N ASP A 15 -8.77 14.91 -13.05
CA ASP A 15 -7.76 15.94 -12.89
C ASP A 15 -6.40 15.46 -13.43
N GLU A 16 -5.68 16.34 -14.09
CA GLU A 16 -4.27 16.16 -14.41
C GLU A 16 -3.43 16.58 -13.20
N ILE A 17 -3.01 15.62 -12.41
CA ILE A 17 -2.22 15.86 -11.20
C ILE A 17 -0.82 16.36 -11.55
N TYR A 18 -0.18 15.68 -12.51
CA TYR A 18 1.15 16.03 -13.00
C TYR A 18 1.37 15.47 -14.41
N LYS A 19 2.19 16.16 -15.20
CA LYS A 19 2.53 15.78 -16.58
C LYS A 19 4.03 15.83 -16.81
N VAL A 20 4.56 14.80 -17.45
CA VAL A 20 5.95 14.75 -17.93
C VAL A 20 5.95 14.69 -19.44
N GLU A 21 6.47 15.74 -20.07
CA GLU A 21 6.64 15.84 -21.52
C GLU A 21 7.89 15.06 -21.98
N ALA A 22 7.82 14.48 -23.15
CA ALA A 22 8.96 13.87 -23.84
C ALA A 22 8.87 14.09 -25.35
N PRO A 23 9.99 14.33 -26.07
CA PRO A 23 9.95 14.80 -27.46
C PRO A 23 9.47 13.76 -28.47
N TYR A 24 9.58 12.46 -28.18
CA TYR A 24 9.30 11.39 -29.15
C TYR A 24 8.28 10.36 -28.66
N ARG A 25 7.47 10.68 -27.66
CA ARG A 25 6.41 9.84 -27.14
C ARG A 25 5.30 10.67 -26.54
N GLU A 26 4.14 10.06 -26.34
CA GLU A 26 3.06 10.69 -25.60
C GLU A 26 3.51 11.07 -24.18
N PRO A 27 3.06 12.23 -23.67
CA PRO A 27 3.35 12.63 -22.30
C PRO A 27 2.88 11.60 -21.28
N MET A 28 3.66 11.39 -20.23
CA MET A 28 3.16 10.67 -19.08
C MET A 28 2.29 11.60 -18.23
N VAL A 29 1.03 11.26 -18.07
CA VAL A 29 0.07 12.01 -17.27
C VAL A 29 -0.29 11.20 -16.02
N VAL A 30 -0.06 11.80 -14.86
CA VAL A 30 -0.59 11.30 -13.58
C VAL A 30 -2.01 11.84 -13.45
N LYS A 31 -3.00 10.95 -13.50
CA LYS A 31 -4.42 11.29 -13.43
C LYS A 31 -4.96 11.09 -12.03
N GLY A 32 -5.83 12.00 -11.58
CA GLY A 32 -6.60 11.89 -10.35
C GLY A 32 -8.09 11.89 -10.64
N TYR A 33 -8.85 11.15 -9.85
CA TYR A 33 -10.30 11.09 -9.89
C TYR A 33 -10.85 11.74 -8.63
N ARG A 34 -11.58 12.85 -8.78
CA ARG A 34 -12.18 13.59 -7.67
C ARG A 34 -13.65 13.21 -7.52
N PHE A 35 -14.05 12.98 -6.29
CA PHE A 35 -15.40 12.65 -5.89
C PHE A 35 -15.86 13.61 -4.80
N GLY A 36 -17.08 14.13 -4.94
CA GLY A 36 -17.59 15.19 -4.07
C GLY A 36 -16.94 16.55 -4.38
N LYS A 37 -17.24 17.52 -3.51
CA LYS A 37 -16.74 18.89 -3.65
C LYS A 37 -16.68 19.57 -2.29
N GLY A 38 -15.56 20.19 -1.95
CA GLY A 38 -15.39 20.93 -0.70
C GLY A 38 -13.99 20.76 -0.10
N ASP A 39 -13.93 20.49 1.19
CA ASP A 39 -12.68 20.28 1.91
C ASP A 39 -11.95 19.05 1.36
N LYS A 40 -10.64 19.15 1.16
CA LYS A 40 -9.77 18.03 0.80
C LYS A 40 -9.71 17.00 1.94
N ALA A 41 -10.69 16.11 1.98
CA ALA A 41 -10.88 15.20 3.10
C ALA A 41 -9.92 14.01 3.05
N ALA A 42 -9.88 13.26 1.94
CA ALA A 42 -9.01 12.10 1.81
C ALA A 42 -8.37 11.98 0.43
N CYS A 43 -7.08 11.63 0.40
CA CYS A 43 -6.37 11.27 -0.82
C CYS A 43 -5.96 9.79 -0.73
N ILE A 44 -6.35 9.00 -1.74
CA ILE A 44 -5.98 7.60 -1.91
C ILE A 44 -5.00 7.54 -3.06
N LEU A 45 -3.76 7.13 -2.78
CA LEU A 45 -2.71 7.07 -3.78
C LEU A 45 -2.26 5.63 -4.02
N GLY A 46 -2.34 5.23 -5.28
CA GLY A 46 -1.98 3.91 -5.79
C GLY A 46 -0.48 3.75 -6.07
N PRO A 47 -0.14 2.81 -6.98
CA PRO A 47 1.23 2.40 -7.21
C PRO A 47 2.15 3.52 -7.69
N MET A 48 3.37 3.52 -7.17
CA MET A 48 4.51 4.29 -7.64
C MET A 48 5.57 3.42 -8.33
N ARG A 49 5.43 2.09 -8.21
CA ARG A 49 6.34 1.10 -8.79
C ARG A 49 5.60 0.22 -9.79
N GLY A 50 6.28 -0.18 -10.87
CA GLY A 50 5.63 -0.91 -11.97
C GLY A 50 5.28 -2.37 -11.67
N ASN A 51 5.72 -2.92 -10.55
CA ASN A 51 5.35 -4.26 -10.09
C ASN A 51 4.22 -4.25 -9.03
N GLU A 52 3.55 -3.13 -8.82
CA GLU A 52 2.48 -2.97 -7.81
C GLU A 52 1.09 -3.14 -8.44
N ILE A 53 0.88 -4.25 -9.16
CA ILE A 53 -0.38 -4.50 -9.88
C ILE A 53 -1.58 -4.67 -8.94
N GLN A 54 -1.38 -5.23 -7.74
CA GLN A 54 -2.40 -5.38 -6.72
C GLN A 54 -2.95 -4.00 -6.30
N GLN A 55 -2.07 -3.04 -6.06
CA GLN A 55 -2.42 -1.68 -5.65
C GLN A 55 -3.15 -0.93 -6.78
N LEU A 56 -2.77 -1.16 -8.04
CA LEU A 56 -3.49 -0.62 -9.19
C LEU A 56 -4.92 -1.17 -9.26
N TYR A 57 -5.07 -2.49 -9.08
CA TYR A 57 -6.39 -3.14 -9.07
C TYR A 57 -7.27 -2.58 -7.95
N ILE A 58 -6.75 -2.45 -6.74
CA ILE A 58 -7.48 -1.85 -5.60
C ILE A 58 -7.94 -0.42 -5.94
N CYS A 59 -7.06 0.43 -6.47
CA CYS A 59 -7.42 1.78 -6.89
C CYS A 59 -8.52 1.79 -7.93
N SER A 60 -8.48 0.90 -8.92
CA SER A 60 -9.52 0.80 -9.95
C SER A 60 -10.88 0.46 -9.34
N GLN A 61 -10.92 -0.46 -8.36
CA GLN A 61 -12.14 -0.79 -7.62
C GLN A 61 -12.61 0.38 -6.75
N MET A 62 -11.68 1.12 -6.11
CA MET A 62 -12.03 2.33 -5.35
C MET A 62 -12.69 3.38 -6.24
N VAL A 63 -12.13 3.65 -7.42
CA VAL A 63 -12.74 4.57 -8.40
C VAL A 63 -14.14 4.13 -8.78
N ARG A 64 -14.34 2.83 -9.08
CA ARG A 64 -15.64 2.27 -9.43
C ARG A 64 -16.67 2.47 -8.31
N VAL A 65 -16.33 2.09 -7.07
CA VAL A 65 -17.25 2.19 -5.93
C VAL A 65 -17.55 3.65 -5.58
N LEU A 66 -16.54 4.52 -5.55
CA LEU A 66 -16.75 5.95 -5.24
C LEU A 66 -17.60 6.64 -6.31
N LYS A 67 -17.48 6.24 -7.58
CA LYS A 67 -18.36 6.73 -8.65
C LYS A 67 -19.82 6.35 -8.43
N GLU A 68 -20.08 5.12 -8.02
CA GLU A 68 -21.42 4.65 -7.67
C GLU A 68 -21.97 5.41 -6.44
N LEU A 69 -21.14 5.60 -5.41
CA LEU A 69 -21.52 6.36 -4.20
C LEU A 69 -21.80 7.83 -4.49
N GLU A 70 -21.03 8.46 -5.36
CA GLU A 70 -21.28 9.84 -5.79
C GLU A 70 -22.60 9.95 -6.56
N GLY A 71 -22.84 9.04 -7.51
CA GLY A 71 -24.09 8.97 -8.26
C GLY A 71 -25.32 8.82 -7.36
N ASN A 72 -25.19 8.11 -6.26
CA ASN A 72 -26.22 7.90 -5.24
C ASN A 72 -26.28 9.02 -4.16
N GLY A 73 -25.45 10.07 -4.28
CA GLY A 73 -25.39 11.16 -3.29
C GLY A 73 -24.84 10.71 -1.94
N CYS A 74 -24.00 9.68 -1.91
CA CYS A 74 -23.42 9.12 -0.70
C CYS A 74 -22.06 9.73 -0.31
N ILE A 75 -21.51 10.68 -1.07
CA ILE A 75 -20.41 11.52 -0.62
C ILE A 75 -20.97 12.62 0.28
N SER A 76 -20.41 12.83 1.45
CA SER A 76 -20.88 13.83 2.40
C SER A 76 -20.70 15.25 1.84
N ALA A 77 -21.70 16.11 2.05
CA ALA A 77 -21.65 17.49 1.58
C ALA A 77 -20.43 18.24 2.14
N GLY A 78 -19.76 18.99 1.29
CA GLY A 78 -18.56 19.74 1.66
C GLY A 78 -17.30 18.87 1.82
N LYS A 79 -17.30 17.63 1.39
CA LYS A 79 -16.14 16.73 1.43
C LYS A 79 -15.70 16.31 0.02
N GLU A 80 -14.38 16.24 -0.19
CA GLU A 80 -13.76 15.79 -1.42
C GLU A 80 -12.87 14.58 -1.14
N VAL A 81 -12.97 13.57 -2.00
CA VAL A 81 -12.06 12.41 -2.03
C VAL A 81 -11.32 12.40 -3.36
N LEU A 82 -10.00 12.31 -3.32
CA LEU A 82 -9.16 12.15 -4.49
C LEU A 82 -8.62 10.73 -4.53
N VAL A 83 -8.73 10.07 -5.68
CA VAL A 83 -8.02 8.82 -5.97
C VAL A 83 -7.03 9.05 -7.10
N VAL A 84 -5.76 8.75 -6.86
CA VAL A 84 -4.69 8.75 -7.87
C VAL A 84 -4.32 7.29 -8.17
N PRO A 85 -4.87 6.67 -9.23
CA PRO A 85 -4.76 5.23 -9.46
C PRO A 85 -3.33 4.77 -9.76
N VAL A 86 -2.52 5.60 -10.36
CA VAL A 86 -1.13 5.28 -10.68
C VAL A 86 -0.30 6.56 -10.83
N VAL A 87 0.89 6.56 -10.23
CA VAL A 87 1.86 7.66 -10.39
C VAL A 87 2.85 7.33 -11.51
N ASN A 88 3.30 6.08 -11.62
CA ASN A 88 4.32 5.65 -12.58
C ASN A 88 3.74 4.67 -13.61
N SER A 89 2.90 5.19 -14.52
CA SER A 89 2.25 4.37 -15.57
C SER A 89 3.26 3.73 -16.54
N TYR A 90 4.40 4.36 -16.79
CA TYR A 90 5.41 3.81 -17.69
C TYR A 90 6.11 2.58 -17.12
N ALA A 91 6.43 2.60 -15.82
CA ALA A 91 6.98 1.44 -15.16
C ALA A 91 5.96 0.28 -15.08
N MET A 92 4.66 0.60 -14.89
CA MET A 92 3.58 -0.39 -14.94
C MET A 92 3.51 -1.11 -16.30
N ASN A 93 3.63 -0.39 -17.41
CA ASN A 93 3.57 -0.97 -18.75
C ASN A 93 4.68 -2.00 -19.03
N VAL A 94 5.81 -1.90 -18.33
CA VAL A 94 6.96 -2.78 -18.52
C VAL A 94 7.24 -3.68 -17.31
N GLY A 95 6.39 -3.64 -16.29
CA GLY A 95 6.55 -4.44 -15.06
C GLY A 95 7.82 -4.13 -14.26
N LYS A 96 8.49 -3.00 -14.53
CA LYS A 96 9.72 -2.61 -13.82
C LYS A 96 9.41 -1.88 -12.53
N ARG A 97 10.15 -2.23 -11.47
CA ARG A 97 9.95 -1.65 -10.15
C ARG A 97 10.13 -0.12 -10.14
N PHE A 98 11.16 0.39 -10.82
CA PHE A 98 11.59 1.77 -10.72
C PHE A 98 11.22 2.61 -11.96
N TRP A 99 11.39 3.93 -11.84
CA TRP A 99 11.32 4.82 -12.98
C TRP A 99 12.40 4.48 -14.00
N GLY A 100 11.98 4.08 -15.20
CA GLY A 100 12.84 3.38 -16.16
C GLY A 100 13.96 4.21 -16.81
N VAL A 101 13.95 5.54 -16.67
CA VAL A 101 14.98 6.42 -17.25
C VAL A 101 16.17 6.56 -16.29
N GLU A 102 15.89 6.66 -15.00
CA GLU A 102 16.89 6.96 -13.95
C GLU A 102 17.12 5.76 -13.03
N ASP A 103 16.36 4.68 -13.21
CA ASP A 103 16.33 3.49 -12.35
C ASP A 103 16.13 3.82 -10.85
N VAL A 104 15.22 4.75 -10.58
CA VAL A 104 14.98 5.32 -9.24
C VAL A 104 13.58 5.03 -8.74
N ASP A 105 13.45 4.82 -7.44
CA ASP A 105 12.16 4.70 -6.76
C ASP A 105 11.56 6.09 -6.51
N ILE A 106 10.44 6.42 -7.18
CA ILE A 106 9.72 7.68 -6.98
C ILE A 106 9.34 7.86 -5.50
N ASN A 107 8.97 6.77 -4.79
CA ASN A 107 8.67 6.84 -3.36
C ASN A 107 9.90 7.09 -2.46
N ARG A 108 11.05 7.39 -3.04
CA ARG A 108 12.27 7.81 -2.34
C ARG A 108 12.72 9.20 -2.76
N ARG A 109 11.81 10.00 -3.35
CA ARG A 109 12.09 11.35 -3.85
C ARG A 109 11.18 12.43 -3.26
N PHE A 110 10.28 12.08 -2.31
CA PHE A 110 9.46 13.07 -1.62
C PHE A 110 10.26 13.91 -0.61
N PRO A 111 9.89 15.20 -0.40
CA PRO A 111 8.74 15.90 -0.97
C PRO A 111 8.91 16.27 -2.45
N GLY A 112 10.06 16.01 -3.06
CA GLY A 112 10.35 16.30 -4.45
C GLY A 112 11.20 17.54 -4.65
N ASN A 113 11.53 17.83 -5.92
CA ASN A 113 12.28 18.99 -6.33
C ASN A 113 11.94 19.35 -7.78
N SER A 114 11.40 20.52 -8.03
CA SER A 114 11.01 20.99 -9.36
C SER A 114 12.17 21.14 -10.36
N TYR A 115 13.41 21.27 -9.86
CA TYR A 115 14.64 21.40 -10.65
C TYR A 115 15.49 20.12 -10.63
N GLY A 116 14.99 19.06 -9.99
CA GLY A 116 15.72 17.80 -9.85
C GLY A 116 15.56 16.84 -11.04
N GLU A 117 16.03 15.62 -10.83
CA GLU A 117 15.79 14.48 -11.71
C GLU A 117 14.29 14.30 -11.99
N THR A 118 13.94 13.61 -13.07
CA THR A 118 12.52 13.43 -13.46
C THR A 118 11.70 12.80 -12.35
N ALA A 119 12.23 11.77 -11.66
CA ALA A 119 11.56 11.13 -10.53
C ALA A 119 11.29 12.12 -9.36
N ALA A 120 12.23 13.02 -9.08
CA ALA A 120 12.06 14.07 -8.04
C ALA A 120 11.03 15.13 -8.45
N ARG A 121 10.97 15.47 -9.76
CA ARG A 121 9.96 16.40 -10.29
C ARG A 121 8.57 15.79 -10.25
N ILE A 122 8.43 14.50 -10.58
CA ILE A 122 7.16 13.77 -10.48
C ILE A 122 6.70 13.76 -9.01
N ALA A 123 7.58 13.37 -8.08
CA ALA A 123 7.27 13.33 -6.66
C ALA A 123 6.82 14.72 -6.16
N GLY A 124 7.53 15.79 -6.51
CA GLY A 124 7.20 17.16 -6.11
C GLY A 124 5.89 17.65 -6.70
N GLY A 125 5.67 17.44 -8.00
CA GLY A 125 4.43 17.87 -8.65
C GLY A 125 3.20 17.13 -8.13
N VAL A 126 3.33 15.84 -7.84
CA VAL A 126 2.26 15.05 -7.19
C VAL A 126 2.05 15.55 -5.76
N PHE A 127 3.11 15.73 -4.98
CA PHE A 127 3.04 16.11 -3.57
C PHE A 127 2.33 17.46 -3.38
N GLU A 128 2.65 18.48 -4.20
CA GLU A 128 1.99 19.78 -4.17
C GLU A 128 0.46 19.71 -4.35
N LYS A 129 -0.04 18.69 -5.02
CA LYS A 129 -1.49 18.49 -5.22
C LYS A 129 -2.17 17.75 -4.08
N ILE A 130 -1.41 16.93 -3.34
CA ILE A 130 -1.98 15.99 -2.36
C ILE A 130 -1.62 16.29 -0.91
N LYS A 131 -0.69 17.20 -0.61
CA LYS A 131 -0.20 17.49 0.75
C LYS A 131 -1.26 18.11 1.67
N ASP A 132 -2.25 18.83 1.12
CA ASP A 132 -3.26 19.53 1.92
C ASP A 132 -4.47 18.65 2.28
N TYR A 133 -4.48 17.35 1.93
CA TYR A 133 -5.56 16.47 2.33
C TYR A 133 -5.45 16.10 3.81
N SER A 134 -6.60 16.10 4.53
CA SER A 134 -6.65 15.73 5.94
C SER A 134 -6.16 14.31 6.19
N TYR A 135 -6.51 13.38 5.28
CA TYR A 135 -6.14 11.97 5.35
C TYR A 135 -5.42 11.52 4.08
N GLY A 136 -4.22 10.97 4.24
CA GLY A 136 -3.43 10.38 3.17
C GLY A 136 -3.41 8.85 3.30
N ILE A 137 -3.92 8.12 2.30
CA ILE A 137 -3.94 6.66 2.26
C ILE A 137 -3.10 6.19 1.09
N GLN A 138 -1.89 5.73 1.37
CA GLN A 138 -1.03 5.13 0.36
C GLN A 138 -1.30 3.62 0.29
N LEU A 139 -1.65 3.11 -0.89
CA LEU A 139 -1.62 1.67 -1.15
C LEU A 139 -0.16 1.29 -1.38
N ALA A 140 0.45 0.70 -0.36
CA ALA A 140 1.88 0.48 -0.30
C ALA A 140 2.27 -0.96 -0.62
N SER A 141 3.52 -1.15 -1.02
CA SER A 141 4.14 -2.45 -1.21
C SER A 141 5.44 -2.57 -0.42
N PHE A 142 5.81 -3.81 -0.12
CA PHE A 142 7.11 -4.10 0.43
C PHE A 142 8.19 -4.12 -0.67
N TYR A 143 9.44 -3.92 -0.26
CA TYR A 143 10.59 -4.09 -1.14
C TYR A 143 10.99 -5.56 -1.31
N MET A 144 10.56 -6.43 -0.38
CA MET A 144 10.77 -7.88 -0.44
C MET A 144 9.60 -8.55 -1.15
N THR A 145 9.88 -9.61 -1.88
CA THR A 145 8.86 -10.49 -2.45
C THR A 145 8.37 -11.46 -1.39
N GLY A 146 7.07 -11.61 -1.25
CA GLY A 146 6.48 -12.50 -0.27
C GLY A 146 5.01 -12.21 0.02
N GLU A 147 4.45 -13.00 0.92
CA GLU A 147 3.09 -12.83 1.43
C GLU A 147 3.11 -12.21 2.83
N PHE A 148 2.19 -11.28 3.05
CA PHE A 148 2.04 -10.56 4.32
C PHE A 148 0.61 -10.69 4.85
N VAL A 149 0.46 -10.59 6.15
CA VAL A 149 -0.86 -10.32 6.72
C VAL A 149 -1.26 -8.88 6.38
N PRO A 150 -2.45 -8.61 5.84
CA PRO A 150 -2.91 -7.25 5.56
C PRO A 150 -2.93 -6.38 6.81
N HIS A 151 -2.34 -5.18 6.72
CA HIS A 151 -2.19 -4.28 7.85
C HIS A 151 -2.08 -2.81 7.44
N ILE A 152 -2.29 -1.92 8.41
CA ILE A 152 -1.91 -0.50 8.28
C ILE A 152 -0.53 -0.31 8.88
N ARG A 153 0.32 0.42 8.18
CA ARG A 153 1.62 0.84 8.69
C ARG A 153 1.71 2.35 8.80
N MET A 154 2.33 2.82 9.87
CA MET A 154 2.67 4.22 10.11
C MET A 154 4.10 4.36 10.59
N MET A 155 4.68 5.56 10.40
CA MET A 155 5.98 5.90 10.95
C MET A 155 5.82 6.63 12.29
N GLU A 156 6.70 6.32 13.25
CA GLU A 156 6.78 6.97 14.56
C GLU A 156 7.47 8.33 14.41
N THR A 157 6.71 9.33 13.94
CA THR A 157 7.19 10.71 13.75
C THR A 157 6.75 11.65 14.85
N GLY A 158 5.91 11.17 15.79
CA GLY A 158 5.19 12.00 16.74
C GLY A 158 3.79 12.42 16.27
N TYR A 159 3.51 12.28 14.98
CA TYR A 159 2.20 12.62 14.38
C TYR A 159 1.38 11.38 13.97
N GLN A 160 1.86 10.17 14.27
CA GLN A 160 1.12 8.95 14.02
C GLN A 160 -0.10 8.83 14.93
N ASN A 161 -1.20 8.31 14.39
CA ASN A 161 -2.44 8.12 15.14
C ASN A 161 -2.96 6.69 14.99
N ALA A 162 -2.59 5.82 15.92
CA ALA A 162 -2.99 4.41 15.93
C ALA A 162 -4.51 4.22 16.10
N SER A 163 -5.18 5.14 16.80
CA SER A 163 -6.63 5.10 16.98
C SER A 163 -7.36 5.31 15.66
N LEU A 164 -6.88 6.25 14.82
CA LEU A 164 -7.41 6.41 13.46
C LEU A 164 -7.09 5.21 12.57
N ALA A 165 -5.87 4.65 12.67
CA ALA A 165 -5.49 3.47 11.91
C ALA A 165 -6.37 2.25 12.23
N ASN A 166 -6.83 2.10 13.48
CA ASN A 166 -7.77 1.05 13.88
C ASN A 166 -9.13 1.16 13.16
N LEU A 167 -9.50 2.35 12.69
CA LEU A 167 -10.76 2.56 11.96
C LEU A 167 -10.81 1.88 10.59
N PHE A 168 -9.68 1.46 10.04
CA PHE A 168 -9.65 0.62 8.84
C PHE A 168 -10.20 -0.79 9.10
N GLY A 169 -10.14 -1.29 10.35
CA GLY A 169 -10.63 -2.61 10.74
C GLY A 169 -9.82 -3.75 10.11
N LEU A 170 -8.53 -3.55 9.88
CA LEU A 170 -7.57 -4.61 9.56
C LEU A 170 -7.01 -5.23 10.85
N PRO A 171 -6.51 -6.48 10.81
CA PRO A 171 -6.10 -7.18 12.02
C PRO A 171 -4.92 -6.53 12.75
N TYR A 172 -4.04 -5.81 12.03
CA TYR A 172 -2.84 -5.21 12.62
C TYR A 172 -2.63 -3.77 12.21
N VAL A 173 -2.09 -2.99 13.14
CA VAL A 173 -1.45 -1.69 12.90
C VAL A 173 0.01 -1.82 13.29
N VAL A 174 0.92 -1.59 12.34
CA VAL A 174 2.36 -1.67 12.54
C VAL A 174 2.93 -0.27 12.65
N ILE A 175 3.60 0.02 13.75
CA ILE A 175 4.32 1.28 13.95
C ILE A 175 5.81 1.01 13.77
N ARG A 176 6.44 1.85 12.94
CA ARG A 176 7.85 1.69 12.58
C ARG A 176 8.63 2.97 12.90
N LYS A 177 9.79 2.82 13.55
CA LYS A 177 10.75 3.91 13.68
C LYS A 177 11.31 4.29 12.30
N PRO A 178 11.26 5.58 11.93
CA PRO A 178 11.77 6.00 10.62
C PRO A 178 13.30 5.88 10.59
N LYS A 179 13.83 5.34 9.50
CA LYS A 179 15.26 5.37 9.17
C LYS A 179 15.55 6.61 8.33
N PRO A 180 16.81 7.07 8.20
CA PRO A 180 17.15 8.24 7.35
C PRO A 180 16.59 8.17 5.93
N ILE A 181 16.57 6.99 5.30
CA ILE A 181 16.03 6.80 3.96
C ILE A 181 14.49 6.96 3.92
N ASP A 182 13.80 6.80 5.04
CA ASP A 182 12.34 6.89 5.09
C ASP A 182 11.84 8.34 5.06
N THR A 183 12.71 9.33 5.41
CA THR A 183 12.39 10.76 5.33
C THR A 183 12.11 11.25 3.90
N LYS A 184 12.43 10.41 2.90
CA LYS A 184 12.16 10.68 1.48
C LYS A 184 10.93 9.92 0.95
N THR A 185 10.13 9.31 1.83
CA THR A 185 8.89 8.64 1.41
C THR A 185 7.68 9.56 1.50
N LEU A 186 6.65 9.24 0.71
CA LEU A 186 5.38 9.97 0.74
C LEU A 186 4.77 10.00 2.14
N ASN A 187 4.67 8.83 2.79
CA ASN A 187 4.02 8.71 4.10
C ASN A 187 4.70 9.58 5.16
N TYR A 188 6.05 9.64 5.18
CA TYR A 188 6.80 10.50 6.09
C TYR A 188 6.51 11.98 5.82
N ASN A 189 6.58 12.42 4.56
CA ASN A 189 6.37 13.82 4.20
C ASN A 189 4.90 14.26 4.40
N TRP A 190 3.93 13.37 4.22
CA TRP A 190 2.55 13.66 4.61
C TRP A 190 2.41 13.93 6.11
N GLN A 191 3.03 13.08 6.95
CA GLN A 191 3.02 13.30 8.40
C GLN A 191 3.73 14.59 8.80
N ASP A 192 4.82 14.95 8.13
CA ASP A 192 5.56 16.20 8.36
C ASP A 192 4.71 17.43 8.00
N GLU A 193 3.86 17.34 6.98
CA GLU A 193 2.87 18.37 6.59
C GLU A 193 1.53 18.22 7.36
N MET A 194 1.51 17.50 8.48
CA MET A 194 0.34 17.35 9.36
C MET A 194 -0.83 16.55 8.75
N THR A 195 -0.67 15.89 7.61
CA THR A 195 -1.64 14.94 7.07
C THR A 195 -1.63 13.66 7.92
N ALA A 196 -2.79 13.20 8.36
CA ALA A 196 -2.90 11.88 8.98
C ALA A 196 -2.69 10.80 7.91
N ALA A 197 -1.46 10.24 7.87
CA ALA A 197 -1.01 9.39 6.79
C ALA A 197 -0.96 7.91 7.18
N PHE A 198 -1.46 7.06 6.29
CA PHE A 198 -1.56 5.62 6.46
C PHE A 198 -1.01 4.90 5.23
N SER A 199 -0.18 3.88 5.44
CA SER A 199 0.23 2.95 4.39
C SER A 199 -0.55 1.65 4.57
N LEU A 200 -1.41 1.32 3.61
CA LEU A 200 -2.16 0.07 3.61
C LEU A 200 -1.38 -0.97 2.81
N TYR A 201 -1.08 -2.08 3.47
CA TYR A 201 -0.40 -3.23 2.89
C TYR A 201 -1.37 -4.40 2.73
N THR A 202 -1.30 -5.07 1.59
CA THR A 202 -2.06 -6.28 1.27
C THR A 202 -1.18 -7.52 1.36
N ASN A 203 -1.73 -8.71 1.15
CA ASN A 203 -0.95 -9.94 1.21
C ASN A 203 0.09 -10.03 0.09
N LYS A 204 -0.22 -9.60 -1.14
CA LYS A 204 0.64 -9.67 -2.32
C LYS A 204 0.74 -8.31 -3.02
N ASN A 205 1.73 -8.16 -3.93
CA ASN A 205 1.96 -6.93 -4.67
C ASN A 205 1.97 -7.12 -6.19
N SER A 206 2.65 -8.16 -6.67
CA SER A 206 2.97 -8.36 -8.09
C SER A 206 1.93 -9.17 -8.87
N GLU A 207 0.90 -9.63 -8.21
CA GLU A 207 -0.24 -10.33 -8.80
C GLU A 207 -1.54 -9.88 -8.13
N VAL A 208 -2.66 -10.06 -8.81
CA VAL A 208 -3.98 -9.72 -8.28
C VAL A 208 -4.49 -10.87 -7.42
N ASP A 209 -4.64 -10.61 -6.12
CA ASP A 209 -5.40 -11.42 -5.18
C ASP A 209 -6.70 -10.70 -4.86
N GLU A 210 -7.79 -11.15 -5.44
CA GLU A 210 -9.10 -10.49 -5.30
C GLU A 210 -9.61 -10.47 -3.86
N ALA A 211 -9.34 -11.51 -3.07
CA ALA A 211 -9.79 -11.59 -1.69
C ALA A 211 -9.13 -10.50 -0.84
N SER A 212 -7.80 -10.37 -0.93
CA SER A 212 -7.05 -9.32 -0.24
C SER A 212 -7.36 -7.92 -0.80
N ALA A 213 -7.58 -7.79 -2.12
CA ALA A 213 -8.00 -6.53 -2.71
C ALA A 213 -9.36 -6.06 -2.19
N ASN A 214 -10.35 -6.96 -2.14
CA ASN A 214 -11.68 -6.65 -1.60
C ASN A 214 -11.60 -6.29 -0.10
N GLN A 215 -10.74 -6.95 0.67
CA GLN A 215 -10.48 -6.60 2.07
C GLN A 215 -9.90 -5.17 2.19
N ALA A 216 -8.96 -4.82 1.32
CA ALA A 216 -8.35 -3.48 1.29
C ALA A 216 -9.37 -2.40 0.91
N VAL A 217 -10.17 -2.63 -0.14
CA VAL A 217 -11.26 -1.73 -0.55
C VAL A 217 -12.25 -1.52 0.61
N ALA A 218 -12.71 -2.62 1.23
CA ALA A 218 -13.62 -2.55 2.37
C ALA A 218 -13.01 -1.79 3.56
N ALA A 219 -11.71 -1.96 3.82
CA ALA A 219 -11.00 -1.25 4.88
C ALA A 219 -10.97 0.26 4.62
N VAL A 220 -10.64 0.69 3.40
CA VAL A 220 -10.65 2.11 3.03
C VAL A 220 -12.06 2.71 3.12
N LEU A 221 -13.08 2.04 2.55
CA LEU A 221 -14.47 2.51 2.62
C LEU A 221 -14.97 2.61 4.06
N ARG A 222 -14.61 1.66 4.92
CA ARG A 222 -14.92 1.68 6.36
C ARG A 222 -14.27 2.88 7.04
N PHE A 223 -13.00 3.15 6.78
CA PHE A 223 -12.31 4.33 7.29
C PHE A 223 -13.02 5.62 6.86
N LEU A 224 -13.29 5.79 5.55
CA LEU A 224 -13.97 6.97 5.03
C LEU A 224 -15.36 7.16 5.64
N THR A 225 -16.10 6.07 5.88
CA THR A 225 -17.42 6.09 6.53
C THR A 225 -17.31 6.53 7.99
N ARG A 226 -16.37 5.98 8.75
CA ARG A 226 -16.16 6.33 10.16
C ARG A 226 -15.66 7.76 10.35
N MET A 227 -14.98 8.30 9.33
CA MET A 227 -14.58 9.71 9.31
C MET A 227 -15.69 10.65 8.79
N GLY A 228 -16.88 10.13 8.48
CA GLY A 228 -18.00 10.92 8.00
C GLY A 228 -17.80 11.51 6.60
N ILE A 229 -16.88 10.96 5.81
CA ILE A 229 -16.58 11.44 4.44
C ILE A 229 -17.57 10.85 3.43
N ILE A 230 -17.97 9.60 3.62
CA ILE A 230 -18.95 8.90 2.80
C ILE A 230 -20.01 8.25 3.68
N ARG A 231 -21.15 7.89 3.07
CA ARG A 231 -22.17 7.02 3.67
C ARG A 231 -22.13 5.68 2.95
N TYR A 232 -21.57 4.67 3.61
CA TYR A 232 -21.44 3.33 3.06
C TYR A 232 -21.65 2.29 4.17
N GLU A 233 -22.53 1.33 3.92
CA GLU A 233 -22.75 0.23 4.85
C GLU A 233 -21.60 -0.77 4.76
N SER A 234 -20.88 -0.98 5.85
CA SER A 234 -19.74 -1.88 5.92
C SER A 234 -19.75 -2.68 7.22
N HIS A 235 -19.22 -3.91 7.18
CA HIS A 235 -18.98 -4.68 8.39
C HIS A 235 -17.97 -3.96 9.31
N SER A 236 -18.08 -4.23 10.62
CA SER A 236 -17.24 -3.58 11.64
C SER A 236 -15.73 -3.79 11.45
N GLY A 237 -15.32 -4.91 10.84
CA GLY A 237 -13.91 -5.29 10.71
C GLY A 237 -13.31 -5.78 12.03
N TYR A 238 -11.99 -5.85 12.06
CA TYR A 238 -11.23 -6.26 13.25
C TYR A 238 -10.99 -5.07 14.20
N ILE A 239 -10.82 -5.38 15.49
CA ILE A 239 -10.11 -4.49 16.40
C ILE A 239 -8.62 -4.79 16.20
N SER A 240 -7.87 -3.81 15.70
CA SER A 240 -6.48 -4.04 15.34
C SER A 240 -5.57 -4.22 16.56
N HIS A 241 -4.67 -5.16 16.48
CA HIS A 241 -3.53 -5.20 17.40
C HIS A 241 -2.45 -4.23 16.92
N VAL A 242 -2.03 -3.32 17.81
CA VAL A 242 -0.94 -2.39 17.52
C VAL A 242 0.37 -3.06 17.91
N ILE A 243 1.28 -3.17 16.95
CA ILE A 243 2.60 -3.79 17.14
C ILE A 243 3.70 -2.82 16.68
N MET A 244 4.83 -2.82 17.38
CA MET A 244 6.03 -2.14 16.90
C MET A 244 6.76 -3.05 15.90
N GLU A 245 7.29 -2.49 14.81
CA GLU A 245 8.02 -3.31 13.83
C GLU A 245 9.23 -4.02 14.45
N ASP A 246 9.86 -3.39 15.46
CA ASP A 246 11.01 -3.94 16.18
C ASP A 246 10.64 -5.15 17.06
N ASP A 247 9.35 -5.35 17.38
CA ASP A 247 8.87 -6.51 18.17
C ASP A 247 8.65 -7.75 17.29
N LEU A 248 8.77 -7.62 15.95
CA LEU A 248 8.67 -8.76 15.06
C LEU A 248 9.93 -9.63 15.11
N THR A 249 9.76 -10.93 15.31
CA THR A 249 10.85 -11.91 15.23
C THR A 249 11.18 -12.19 13.76
N ASN A 250 12.38 -11.80 13.33
CA ASN A 250 12.87 -12.03 11.97
C ASN A 250 13.60 -13.37 11.90
N ILE A 251 13.31 -14.16 10.87
CA ILE A 251 13.94 -15.47 10.62
C ILE A 251 14.62 -15.39 9.25
N HIS A 252 15.95 -15.47 9.26
CA HIS A 252 16.79 -15.46 8.08
C HIS A 252 17.32 -16.86 7.80
N VAL A 253 17.54 -17.19 6.52
CA VAL A 253 18.21 -18.42 6.13
C VAL A 253 19.72 -18.32 6.29
N THR A 254 20.35 -19.42 6.62
CA THR A 254 21.82 -19.53 6.72
C THR A 254 22.46 -20.09 5.46
N SER A 255 21.64 -20.59 4.52
CA SER A 255 22.11 -21.14 3.25
C SER A 255 21.21 -20.73 2.09
N GLY A 256 21.79 -20.56 0.89
CA GLY A 256 21.05 -20.35 -0.34
C GLY A 256 20.62 -21.67 -1.00
N GLY A 257 19.48 -21.65 -1.70
CA GLY A 257 18.97 -22.80 -2.43
C GLY A 257 17.51 -22.62 -2.90
N ILE A 258 16.83 -23.73 -3.17
CA ILE A 258 15.41 -23.73 -3.52
C ILE A 258 14.60 -23.65 -2.22
N PHE A 259 13.78 -22.61 -2.11
CA PHE A 259 12.93 -22.39 -0.95
C PHE A 259 11.63 -23.20 -1.05
N ARG A 260 11.39 -24.04 -0.06
CA ARG A 260 10.15 -24.80 0.10
C ARG A 260 9.44 -24.38 1.36
N GLY A 261 8.55 -23.39 1.24
CA GLY A 261 7.70 -22.92 2.34
C GLY A 261 6.63 -23.97 2.72
N LEU A 262 6.43 -24.17 4.02
CA LEU A 262 5.45 -25.10 4.57
C LEU A 262 4.34 -24.39 5.33
N VAL A 263 4.50 -23.12 5.66
CA VAL A 263 3.51 -22.29 6.36
C VAL A 263 3.31 -20.97 5.61
N ARG A 264 2.11 -20.40 5.72
CA ARG A 264 1.69 -19.16 5.04
C ARG A 264 1.51 -18.01 6.01
N ALA A 265 1.48 -16.80 5.48
CA ALA A 265 1.14 -15.61 6.26
C ALA A 265 -0.26 -15.76 6.89
N GLY A 266 -0.37 -15.43 8.18
CA GLY A 266 -1.58 -15.54 8.99
C GLY A 266 -1.71 -16.87 9.76
N GLU A 267 -0.88 -17.87 9.49
CA GLU A 267 -0.92 -19.14 10.21
C GLU A 267 -0.28 -19.03 11.61
N ASP A 268 -0.84 -19.77 12.56
CA ASP A 268 -0.29 -19.94 13.89
C ASP A 268 0.82 -21.01 13.88
N VAL A 269 1.96 -20.68 14.49
CA VAL A 269 3.07 -21.61 14.67
C VAL A 269 3.46 -21.71 16.14
N ARG A 270 3.97 -22.88 16.55
CA ARG A 270 4.53 -23.11 17.87
C ARG A 270 6.05 -23.24 17.80
N TYR A 271 6.72 -23.00 18.91
CA TYR A 271 8.15 -23.26 19.04
C TYR A 271 8.54 -24.64 18.46
N GLY A 272 9.56 -24.66 17.61
CA GLY A 272 10.04 -25.87 16.94
C GLY A 272 9.20 -26.35 15.75
N HIS A 273 8.08 -25.68 15.42
CA HIS A 273 7.30 -26.01 14.22
C HIS A 273 8.15 -25.82 12.97
N LYS A 274 8.19 -26.82 12.09
CA LYS A 274 8.91 -26.77 10.82
C LYS A 274 8.20 -25.85 9.85
N MET A 275 8.86 -24.76 9.47
CA MET A 275 8.29 -23.70 8.64
C MET A 275 8.71 -23.77 7.18
N ALA A 276 9.96 -24.17 6.90
CA ALA A 276 10.48 -24.32 5.54
C ALA A 276 11.65 -25.29 5.47
N GLU A 277 12.01 -25.66 4.24
CA GLU A 277 13.25 -26.34 3.88
C GLU A 277 13.97 -25.57 2.78
N ILE A 278 15.30 -25.52 2.86
CA ILE A 278 16.15 -25.08 1.78
C ILE A 278 16.75 -26.33 1.13
N ILE A 279 16.46 -26.50 -0.15
CA ILE A 279 16.87 -27.69 -0.90
C ILE A 279 18.10 -27.32 -1.76
N ASP A 280 19.07 -28.24 -1.79
CA ASP A 280 20.25 -28.11 -2.64
C ASP A 280 19.82 -28.18 -4.12
N PRO A 281 20.13 -27.14 -4.95
CA PRO A 281 19.71 -27.15 -6.35
C PRO A 281 20.48 -28.14 -7.24
N TYR A 282 21.60 -28.70 -6.75
CA TYR A 282 22.42 -29.65 -7.49
C TYR A 282 22.17 -31.10 -7.08
N GLU A 283 22.06 -31.36 -5.78
CA GLU A 283 21.97 -32.73 -5.25
C GLU A 283 20.56 -33.09 -4.76
N GLY A 284 19.64 -32.09 -4.64
CA GLY A 284 18.24 -32.30 -4.24
C GLY A 284 18.04 -32.62 -2.75
N GLY A 285 19.11 -32.64 -1.96
CA GLY A 285 19.05 -32.87 -0.52
C GLY A 285 18.62 -31.61 0.25
N VAL A 286 18.06 -31.80 1.47
CA VAL A 286 17.76 -30.67 2.36
C VAL A 286 19.05 -30.14 2.99
N LYS A 287 19.41 -28.90 2.68
CA LYS A 287 20.55 -28.17 3.26
C LYS A 287 20.25 -27.57 4.60
N GLU A 288 19.05 -27.02 4.75
CA GLU A 288 18.62 -26.34 5.97
C GLU A 288 17.14 -26.59 6.23
N THR A 289 16.77 -26.76 7.48
CA THR A 289 15.37 -26.81 7.94
C THR A 289 15.12 -25.61 8.84
N ILE A 290 14.17 -24.77 8.46
CA ILE A 290 13.78 -23.60 9.22
C ILE A 290 12.66 -23.99 10.17
N VAL A 291 12.83 -23.66 11.44
CA VAL A 291 11.85 -23.92 12.50
C VAL A 291 11.47 -22.61 13.20
N ALA A 292 10.26 -22.56 13.74
CA ALA A 292 9.79 -21.43 14.52
C ALA A 292 10.59 -21.29 15.83
N PRO A 293 11.25 -20.14 16.07
CA PRO A 293 12.02 -19.90 17.30
C PRO A 293 11.15 -19.56 18.49
N THR A 294 9.85 -19.34 18.28
CA THR A 294 8.86 -18.98 19.32
C THR A 294 7.45 -19.30 18.83
N ASP A 295 6.50 -19.35 19.75
CA ASP A 295 5.08 -19.36 19.41
C ASP A 295 4.67 -18.01 18.83
N GLY A 296 3.86 -18.01 17.78
CA GLY A 296 3.45 -16.76 17.12
C GLY A 296 2.57 -16.95 15.91
N ILE A 297 2.31 -15.82 15.23
CA ILE A 297 1.58 -15.76 13.97
C ILE A 297 2.57 -15.36 12.87
N VAL A 298 2.55 -16.08 11.76
CA VAL A 298 3.36 -15.77 10.59
C VAL A 298 2.88 -14.43 9.99
N PHE A 299 3.66 -13.38 10.17
CA PHE A 299 3.36 -12.05 9.63
C PHE A 299 3.81 -11.89 8.18
N PHE A 300 4.94 -12.50 7.85
CA PHE A 300 5.52 -12.51 6.52
C PHE A 300 6.10 -13.88 6.21
N THR A 301 5.95 -14.32 4.95
CA THR A 301 6.64 -15.46 4.38
C THR A 301 7.24 -15.10 3.01
N HIS A 302 8.48 -15.54 2.78
CA HIS A 302 9.11 -15.55 1.46
C HIS A 302 8.32 -16.46 0.51
N THR A 303 8.21 -16.11 -0.78
CA THR A 303 7.42 -16.87 -1.76
C THR A 303 8.14 -17.14 -3.08
N GLU A 304 9.34 -16.61 -3.29
CA GLU A 304 10.13 -16.96 -4.48
C GLU A 304 10.74 -18.35 -4.32
N ASP A 305 10.89 -19.05 -5.45
CA ASP A 305 11.45 -20.40 -5.48
C ASP A 305 12.94 -20.45 -5.10
N LEU A 306 13.66 -19.33 -5.25
CA LEU A 306 15.05 -19.20 -4.86
C LEU A 306 15.24 -18.23 -3.71
N ILE A 307 16.11 -18.60 -2.79
CA ILE A 307 16.50 -17.77 -1.66
C ILE A 307 18.00 -17.75 -1.50
N THR A 308 18.55 -16.60 -1.11
CA THR A 308 20.00 -16.40 -0.92
C THR A 308 20.31 -16.38 0.57
N GLU A 309 21.53 -16.75 0.93
CA GLU A 309 22.02 -16.66 2.32
C GLU A 309 21.76 -15.28 2.92
N ASN A 310 21.31 -15.25 4.17
CA ASN A 310 20.86 -14.07 4.92
C ASN A 310 19.57 -13.41 4.43
N ASP A 311 18.89 -13.92 3.39
CA ASP A 311 17.56 -13.45 3.05
C ASP A 311 16.55 -13.78 4.16
N MET A 312 15.53 -12.94 4.26
CA MET A 312 14.46 -13.13 5.23
C MET A 312 13.46 -14.16 4.73
N ALA A 313 13.35 -15.29 5.41
CA ALA A 313 12.37 -16.32 5.12
C ALA A 313 11.01 -16.02 5.75
N TYR A 314 11.00 -15.61 7.03
CA TYR A 314 9.77 -15.33 7.78
C TYR A 314 9.91 -14.15 8.74
N ARG A 315 8.76 -13.56 9.09
CA ARG A 315 8.61 -12.68 10.25
C ARG A 315 7.44 -13.18 11.07
N LEU A 316 7.60 -13.23 12.39
CA LEU A 316 6.56 -13.65 13.32
C LEU A 316 6.12 -12.51 14.21
N ILE A 317 4.80 -12.42 14.44
CA ILE A 317 4.24 -11.69 15.57
C ILE A 317 4.30 -12.63 16.77
N HIS A 318 5.02 -12.21 17.82
CA HIS A 318 5.13 -13.00 19.05
C HIS A 318 3.77 -13.11 19.74
N ARG A 319 3.37 -14.30 20.13
CA ARG A 319 2.21 -14.51 20.98
C ARG A 319 2.66 -14.35 22.45
N LEU A 320 2.25 -13.28 23.09
CA LEU A 320 2.36 -13.21 24.54
C LEU A 320 1.41 -14.27 25.10
N HIS A 321 1.95 -15.24 25.82
CA HIS A 321 1.13 -16.17 26.60
C HIS A 321 0.37 -15.35 27.64
N ALA A 322 -0.98 -15.40 27.57
CA ALA A 322 -1.85 -14.83 28.59
C ALA A 322 -1.85 -15.74 29.84
#